data_2376617e635d80d42954ed75b13512af
#
_entry.id   2376617e635d80d42954ed75b13512af
#
_cell.length_a   1.000
_cell.length_b   1.000
_cell.length_c   1.000
_cell.angle_alpha   90.00
_cell.angle_beta   90.00
_cell.angle_gamma   90.00
#
_symmetry.space_group_name_H-M   'P 1'
#
loop_
_entity.id
_entity.type
_entity.pdbx_description
1 polymer ?
#
loop_
_entity_poly.entity_id
_entity_poly.type
_entity_poly.pdbx_seq_one_letter_code
_entity_poly.pdbx_strand_id
1 'polypeptide(L)'
;MKHYFNRYNILNFIMFTLLIFFILERISTFLIFQIHLETIFYFLVYIISLRFILLLEFCIFIYMIIIDLIFRIVERDSFKNSMKSYIATWKIRRFLSQTNVDTTFNELASILNKKQIIIKKANRSLLTLTVDYYEKGAVAKWTFPANCESYNITKELLAQAKRELNHLDNHYSFNDFIRLENGRTFISTAASKKNKGAVYCY
;
A
#
# COMPACT_ATOMS: atom_id res chain seq x y z
N MET A 1 -0.59 -4.75 -15.57
CA MET A 1 -0.91 -3.46 -14.93
C MET A 1 -2.00 -3.53 -13.86
N LYS A 2 -3.07 -4.34 -14.01
CA LYS A 2 -4.22 -4.40 -13.06
C LYS A 2 -3.86 -4.66 -11.58
N HIS A 3 -2.76 -5.35 -11.27
CA HIS A 3 -2.41 -5.73 -9.89
C HIS A 3 -1.83 -4.59 -9.03
N TYR A 4 -1.34 -3.51 -9.62
CA TYR A 4 -0.83 -2.35 -8.89
C TYR A 4 -1.94 -1.37 -8.46
N PHE A 5 -3.09 -1.40 -9.13
CA PHE A 5 -4.27 -0.59 -8.81
C PHE A 5 -5.12 -1.31 -7.76
N ASN A 6 -4.58 -1.44 -6.54
CA ASN A 6 -5.36 -1.89 -5.41
C ASN A 6 -5.81 -0.70 -4.56
N ARG A 7 -6.86 -0.88 -3.74
CA ARG A 7 -7.46 0.17 -2.91
C ARG A 7 -6.42 0.90 -2.04
N TYR A 8 -5.44 0.18 -1.50
CA TYR A 8 -4.40 0.75 -0.64
C TYR A 8 -3.49 1.71 -1.40
N ASN A 9 -3.10 1.35 -2.61
CA ASN A 9 -2.23 2.20 -3.44
C ASN A 9 -2.97 3.44 -3.95
N ILE A 10 -4.24 3.30 -4.30
CA ILE A 10 -5.09 4.42 -4.73
C ILE A 10 -5.27 5.39 -3.56
N LEU A 11 -5.58 4.89 -2.38
CA LEU A 11 -5.79 5.70 -1.18
C LEU A 11 -4.51 6.44 -0.77
N ASN A 12 -3.35 5.76 -0.80
CA ASN A 12 -2.06 6.39 -0.57
C ASN A 12 -1.75 7.48 -1.60
N PHE A 13 -2.07 7.23 -2.87
CA PHE A 13 -1.85 8.21 -3.93
C PHE A 13 -2.70 9.46 -3.70
N ILE A 14 -3.99 9.30 -3.40
CA ILE A 14 -4.90 10.42 -3.10
C ILE A 14 -4.44 11.18 -1.86
N MET A 15 -4.03 10.49 -0.78
CA MET A 15 -3.50 11.17 0.43
C MET A 15 -2.24 11.96 0.12
N PHE A 16 -1.35 11.43 -0.72
CA PHE A 16 -0.11 12.10 -1.08
C PHE A 16 -0.37 13.34 -1.95
N THR A 17 -1.27 13.26 -2.93
CA THR A 17 -1.65 14.40 -3.79
C THR A 17 -2.37 15.48 -2.99
N LEU A 18 -3.30 15.11 -2.08
CA LEU A 18 -3.93 16.03 -1.15
C LEU A 18 -2.91 16.81 -0.32
N LEU A 19 -1.91 16.13 0.22
CA LEU A 19 -0.86 16.77 1.01
C LEU A 19 -0.06 17.77 0.17
N ILE A 20 0.34 17.38 -1.05
CA ILE A 20 1.08 18.27 -1.96
C ILE A 20 0.26 19.52 -2.30
N PHE A 21 -0.99 19.36 -2.73
CA PHE A 21 -1.84 20.48 -3.10
C PHE A 21 -2.16 21.37 -1.91
N PHE A 22 -2.32 20.79 -0.71
CA PHE A 22 -2.49 21.56 0.51
C PHE A 22 -1.27 22.43 0.82
N ILE A 23 -0.06 21.86 0.76
CA ILE A 23 1.19 22.61 0.97
C ILE A 23 1.33 23.72 -0.09
N LEU A 24 1.04 23.40 -1.35
CA LEU A 24 1.13 24.35 -2.46
C LEU A 24 0.15 25.52 -2.27
N GLU A 25 -1.08 25.26 -1.82
CA GLU A 25 -2.08 26.28 -1.50
C GLU A 25 -1.58 27.20 -0.38
N ARG A 26 -1.01 26.63 0.69
CA ARG A 26 -0.48 27.42 1.81
C ARG A 26 0.69 28.28 1.41
N ILE A 27 1.64 27.74 0.65
CA ILE A 27 2.80 28.50 0.16
C ILE A 27 2.34 29.61 -0.78
N SER A 28 1.45 29.33 -1.73
CA SER A 28 0.95 30.30 -2.69
C SER A 28 0.20 31.43 -2.00
N THR A 29 -0.66 31.11 -1.04
CA THR A 29 -1.41 32.12 -0.25
C THR A 29 -0.46 33.01 0.55
N PHE A 30 0.57 32.42 1.19
CA PHE A 30 1.58 33.17 1.94
C PHE A 30 2.39 34.12 1.04
N LEU A 31 2.85 33.63 -0.13
CA LEU A 31 3.62 34.46 -1.08
C LEU A 31 2.81 35.63 -1.63
N ILE A 32 1.55 35.40 -1.97
CA ILE A 32 0.66 36.45 -2.48
C ILE A 32 0.45 37.55 -1.43
N PHE A 33 0.23 37.16 -0.17
CA PHE A 33 0.09 38.10 0.93
C PHE A 33 1.36 38.94 1.16
N GLN A 34 2.54 38.30 1.14
CA GLN A 34 3.84 38.98 1.35
C GLN A 34 4.19 39.98 0.23
N ILE A 35 3.82 39.69 -1.00
CA ILE A 35 4.22 40.49 -2.18
C ILE A 35 3.11 41.47 -2.57
N HIS A 36 2.00 41.55 -1.78
CA HIS A 36 0.84 42.39 -2.09
C HIS A 36 0.26 42.19 -3.49
N LEU A 37 0.37 40.95 -4.02
CA LEU A 37 -0.16 40.58 -5.34
C LEU A 37 -1.66 40.32 -5.33
N GLU A 38 -2.35 40.64 -4.23
CA GLU A 38 -3.80 40.41 -4.07
C GLU A 38 -4.65 41.18 -5.10
N THR A 39 -4.11 42.27 -5.63
CA THR A 39 -4.78 43.09 -6.65
C THR A 39 -4.73 42.48 -8.06
N ILE A 40 -3.93 41.44 -8.27
CA ILE A 40 -3.78 40.84 -9.58
C ILE A 40 -4.83 39.75 -9.75
N PHE A 41 -5.82 39.97 -10.58
CA PHE A 41 -6.93 39.06 -10.88
C PHE A 41 -6.50 37.62 -11.18
N TYR A 42 -5.41 37.41 -11.92
CA TYR A 42 -4.90 36.09 -12.26
C TYR A 42 -4.46 35.26 -11.06
N PHE A 43 -3.87 35.87 -10.05
CA PHE A 43 -3.47 35.18 -8.82
C PHE A 43 -4.66 34.76 -7.98
N LEU A 44 -5.71 35.58 -7.97
CA LEU A 44 -6.95 35.27 -7.27
C LEU A 44 -7.66 34.08 -7.91
N VAL A 45 -7.74 34.05 -9.25
CA VAL A 45 -8.29 32.93 -10.02
C VAL A 45 -7.46 31.66 -9.77
N TYR A 46 -6.14 31.78 -9.73
CA TYR A 46 -5.25 30.65 -9.44
C TYR A 46 -5.54 30.03 -8.06
N ILE A 47 -5.63 30.83 -6.99
CA ILE A 47 -5.92 30.32 -5.63
C ILE A 47 -7.31 29.68 -5.57
N ILE A 48 -8.31 30.27 -6.18
CA ILE A 48 -9.67 29.71 -6.22
C ILE A 48 -9.66 28.37 -6.91
N SER A 49 -8.95 28.25 -8.05
CA SER A 49 -8.81 26.99 -8.80
C SER A 49 -8.13 25.92 -7.96
N LEU A 50 -7.07 26.28 -7.22
CA LEU A 50 -6.34 25.36 -6.36
C LEU A 50 -7.23 24.85 -5.21
N ARG A 51 -8.01 25.71 -4.59
CA ARG A 51 -8.97 25.33 -3.54
C ARG A 51 -10.08 24.43 -4.07
N PHE A 52 -10.54 24.70 -5.29
CA PHE A 52 -11.52 23.82 -5.94
C PHE A 52 -10.98 22.43 -6.20
N ILE A 53 -9.72 22.31 -6.66
CA ILE A 53 -9.03 21.02 -6.86
C ILE A 53 -8.91 20.27 -5.53
N LEU A 54 -8.47 20.94 -4.45
CA LEU A 54 -8.40 20.38 -3.11
C LEU A 54 -9.73 19.84 -2.62
N LEU A 55 -10.80 20.59 -2.81
CA LEU A 55 -12.15 20.18 -2.42
C LEU A 55 -12.59 18.94 -3.21
N LEU A 56 -12.33 18.91 -4.51
CA LEU A 56 -12.66 17.77 -5.35
C LEU A 56 -11.89 16.51 -4.96
N GLU A 57 -10.58 16.62 -4.70
CA GLU A 57 -9.76 15.49 -4.21
C GLU A 57 -10.25 15.00 -2.83
N PHE A 58 -10.63 15.91 -1.95
CA PHE A 58 -11.16 15.55 -0.64
C PHE A 58 -12.50 14.80 -0.76
N CYS A 59 -13.38 15.22 -1.69
CA CYS A 59 -14.61 14.49 -1.98
C CYS A 59 -14.34 13.08 -2.51
N ILE A 60 -13.35 12.91 -3.40
CA ILE A 60 -12.94 11.60 -3.91
C ILE A 60 -12.39 10.72 -2.77
N PHE A 61 -11.59 11.30 -1.87
CA PHE A 61 -11.06 10.59 -0.70
C PHE A 61 -12.19 10.07 0.20
N ILE A 62 -13.16 10.93 0.55
CA ILE A 62 -14.32 10.54 1.35
C ILE A 62 -15.14 9.45 0.63
N TYR A 63 -15.37 9.61 -0.66
CA TYR A 63 -16.10 8.62 -1.47
C TYR A 63 -15.44 7.24 -1.40
N MET A 64 -14.11 7.15 -1.51
CA MET A 64 -13.37 5.90 -1.40
C MET A 64 -13.53 5.25 0.00
N ILE A 65 -13.53 6.05 1.07
CA ILE A 65 -13.77 5.55 2.43
C ILE A 65 -15.21 5.03 2.58
N ILE A 66 -16.19 5.75 2.04
CA ILE A 66 -17.60 5.35 2.11
C ILE A 66 -17.82 4.03 1.37
N ILE A 67 -17.23 3.86 0.18
CA ILE A 67 -17.29 2.59 -0.57
C ILE A 67 -16.72 1.45 0.28
N ASP A 68 -15.53 1.63 0.86
CA ASP A 68 -14.93 0.57 1.71
C ASP A 68 -15.83 0.25 2.91
N LEU A 69 -16.43 1.27 3.52
CA LEU A 69 -17.37 1.09 4.62
C LEU A 69 -18.61 0.28 4.18
N ILE A 70 -19.19 0.61 3.03
CA ILE A 70 -20.38 -0.09 2.51
C ILE A 70 -20.04 -1.57 2.25
N PHE A 71 -18.91 -1.85 1.60
CA PHE A 71 -18.47 -3.24 1.38
C PHE A 71 -18.31 -4.01 2.70
N ARG A 72 -17.73 -3.38 3.72
CA ARG A 72 -17.54 -4.00 5.04
C ARG A 72 -18.89 -4.26 5.72
N ILE A 73 -19.83 -3.32 5.64
CA ILE A 73 -21.18 -3.52 6.21
C ILE A 73 -21.90 -4.68 5.51
N VAL A 74 -21.80 -4.77 4.19
CA VAL A 74 -22.40 -5.89 3.42
C VAL A 74 -21.77 -7.23 3.81
N GLU A 75 -20.46 -7.27 4.04
CA GLU A 75 -19.74 -8.46 4.51
C GLU A 75 -19.93 -8.73 6.02
N ARG A 76 -20.73 -7.92 6.74
CA ARG A 76 -20.91 -7.97 8.20
C ARG A 76 -19.60 -7.90 8.96
N ASP A 77 -18.67 -7.05 8.48
CA ASP A 77 -17.36 -6.86 9.08
C ASP A 77 -17.23 -5.46 9.71
N SER A 78 -16.31 -5.31 10.66
CA SER A 78 -16.09 -4.05 11.37
C SER A 78 -15.16 -3.11 10.56
N PHE A 79 -15.47 -1.81 10.55
CA PHE A 79 -14.59 -0.78 10.02
C PHE A 79 -13.18 -0.79 10.66
N LYS A 80 -13.09 -1.19 11.94
CA LYS A 80 -11.79 -1.36 12.63
C LYS A 80 -10.87 -2.34 11.89
N ASN A 81 -11.43 -3.38 11.26
CA ASN A 81 -10.67 -4.35 10.48
C ASN A 81 -10.14 -3.74 9.18
N SER A 82 -10.85 -2.77 8.59
CA SER A 82 -10.34 -2.02 7.42
C SER A 82 -9.10 -1.18 7.80
N MET A 83 -9.19 -0.43 8.88
CA MET A 83 -8.05 0.36 9.37
C MET A 83 -6.85 -0.54 9.73
N LYS A 84 -7.13 -1.67 10.39
CA LYS A 84 -6.11 -2.67 10.74
C LYS A 84 -5.45 -3.26 9.49
N SER A 85 -6.24 -3.59 8.47
CA SER A 85 -5.74 -4.08 7.18
C SER A 85 -4.83 -3.08 6.50
N TYR A 86 -5.20 -1.79 6.51
CA TYR A 86 -4.40 -0.72 5.96
C TYR A 86 -3.05 -0.58 6.66
N ILE A 87 -3.06 -0.51 7.99
CA ILE A 87 -1.85 -0.38 8.81
C ILE A 87 -0.95 -1.61 8.65
N ALA A 88 -1.50 -2.82 8.68
CA ALA A 88 -0.74 -4.04 8.51
C ALA A 88 -0.13 -4.14 7.11
N THR A 89 -0.88 -3.80 6.06
CA THR A 89 -0.37 -3.76 4.69
C THR A 89 0.81 -2.79 4.56
N TRP A 90 0.71 -1.61 5.18
CA TRP A 90 1.78 -0.63 5.17
C TRP A 90 3.01 -1.13 5.94
N LYS A 91 2.83 -1.66 7.15
CA LYS A 91 3.92 -2.17 8.01
C LYS A 91 4.67 -3.31 7.34
N ILE A 92 3.95 -4.33 6.81
CA ILE A 92 4.60 -5.48 6.17
C ILE A 92 5.36 -5.10 4.90
N ARG A 93 4.84 -4.19 4.08
CA ARG A 93 5.53 -3.68 2.91
C ARG A 93 6.82 -2.97 3.27
N ARG A 94 6.79 -2.14 4.32
CA ARG A 94 7.96 -1.42 4.81
C ARG A 94 9.01 -2.37 5.37
N PHE A 95 8.59 -3.38 6.13
CA PHE A 95 9.49 -4.39 6.70
C PHE A 95 10.20 -5.20 5.61
N LEU A 96 9.48 -5.63 4.58
CA LEU A 96 10.03 -6.44 3.50
C LEU A 96 10.78 -5.61 2.44
N SER A 97 10.70 -4.29 2.49
CA SER A 97 11.40 -3.42 1.55
C SER A 97 12.89 -3.52 1.76
N GLN A 98 13.59 -4.00 0.74
CA GLN A 98 15.05 -4.08 0.75
C GLN A 98 15.63 -2.72 0.32
N THR A 99 16.17 -2.01 1.29
CA THR A 99 16.74 -0.66 1.08
C THR A 99 18.22 -0.68 0.77
N ASN A 100 18.95 -1.73 1.17
CA ASN A 100 20.39 -1.78 1.06
C ASN A 100 20.85 -2.80 0.03
N VAL A 101 21.47 -2.31 -1.02
CA VAL A 101 22.50 -3.06 -1.72
C VAL A 101 23.80 -2.75 -0.98
N ASP A 102 24.33 -3.69 -0.22
CA ASP A 102 25.68 -3.57 0.31
C ASP A 102 26.64 -3.47 -0.88
N THR A 103 26.94 -2.24 -1.26
CA THR A 103 27.89 -1.94 -2.31
C THR A 103 29.28 -2.07 -1.71
N THR A 104 29.88 -3.23 -1.84
CA THR A 104 31.32 -3.33 -1.70
C THR A 104 31.95 -2.52 -2.82
N PHE A 105 32.83 -1.60 -2.47
CA PHE A 105 33.46 -0.58 -3.34
C PHE A 105 34.15 -1.15 -4.61
N ASN A 106 34.23 -2.46 -4.76
CA ASN A 106 34.96 -3.16 -5.83
C ASN A 106 34.06 -3.76 -6.93
N GLU A 107 32.73 -3.56 -6.90
CA GLU A 107 31.88 -4.03 -7.99
C GLU A 107 31.86 -3.02 -9.14
N LEU A 108 32.11 -3.51 -10.36
CA LEU A 108 31.97 -2.73 -11.59
C LEU A 108 30.60 -2.05 -11.67
N ALA A 109 30.54 -0.77 -12.01
CA ALA A 109 29.32 0.05 -12.04
C ALA A 109 28.15 -0.60 -12.83
N SER A 110 28.45 -1.39 -13.86
CA SER A 110 27.45 -2.12 -14.67
C SER A 110 26.75 -3.24 -13.89
N ILE A 111 27.47 -3.96 -13.02
CA ILE A 111 26.94 -5.06 -12.18
C ILE A 111 26.06 -4.46 -11.07
N LEU A 112 26.51 -3.36 -10.47
CA LEU A 112 25.77 -2.57 -9.50
C LEU A 112 24.41 -2.11 -10.06
N ASN A 113 24.41 -1.54 -11.26
CA ASN A 113 23.19 -1.09 -11.92
C ASN A 113 22.21 -2.25 -12.17
N LYS A 114 22.70 -3.44 -12.56
CA LYS A 114 21.88 -4.62 -12.78
C LYS A 114 21.25 -5.10 -11.47
N LYS A 115 22.01 -5.24 -10.39
CA LYS A 115 21.52 -5.64 -9.06
C LYS A 115 20.47 -4.65 -8.53
N GLN A 116 20.71 -3.35 -8.66
CA GLN A 116 19.78 -2.31 -8.26
C GLN A 116 18.45 -2.40 -9.03
N ILE A 117 18.49 -2.66 -10.34
CA ILE A 117 17.28 -2.85 -11.16
C ILE A 117 16.47 -4.07 -10.68
N ILE A 118 17.13 -5.18 -10.36
CA ILE A 118 16.49 -6.41 -9.88
C ILE A 118 15.80 -6.14 -8.54
N ILE A 119 16.50 -5.53 -7.58
CA ILE A 119 15.95 -5.16 -6.27
C ILE A 119 14.78 -4.16 -6.42
N LYS A 120 14.93 -3.15 -7.28
CA LYS A 120 13.84 -2.19 -7.56
C LYS A 120 12.60 -2.89 -8.11
N LYS A 121 12.74 -3.91 -8.95
CA LYS A 121 11.61 -4.72 -9.45
C LYS A 121 11.00 -5.59 -8.34
N ALA A 122 11.83 -6.18 -7.47
CA ALA A 122 11.36 -6.93 -6.31
C ALA A 122 10.58 -6.02 -5.35
N ASN A 123 11.14 -4.86 -4.99
CA ASN A 123 10.48 -3.86 -4.13
C ASN A 123 9.18 -3.34 -4.76
N ARG A 124 9.14 -3.15 -6.08
CA ARG A 124 7.90 -2.76 -6.77
C ARG A 124 6.81 -3.82 -6.63
N SER A 125 7.17 -5.11 -6.55
CA SER A 125 6.17 -6.17 -6.33
C SER A 125 5.51 -6.08 -4.95
N LEU A 126 6.16 -5.49 -3.95
CA LEU A 126 5.58 -5.25 -2.63
C LEU A 126 4.34 -4.36 -2.68
N LEU A 127 4.22 -3.50 -3.70
CA LEU A 127 3.00 -2.70 -3.89
C LEU A 127 1.76 -3.56 -4.19
N THR A 128 1.96 -4.82 -4.59
CA THR A 128 0.87 -5.78 -4.80
C THR A 128 0.53 -6.60 -3.56
N LEU A 129 1.39 -6.58 -2.53
CA LEU A 129 1.14 -7.25 -1.25
C LEU A 129 0.03 -6.52 -0.51
N THR A 130 -1.04 -7.23 -0.18
CA THR A 130 -2.17 -6.74 0.61
C THR A 130 -2.47 -7.69 1.74
N VAL A 131 -2.88 -7.16 2.87
CA VAL A 131 -3.31 -7.91 4.05
C VAL A 131 -4.70 -7.44 4.41
N ASP A 132 -5.67 -8.32 4.32
CA ASP A 132 -7.06 -8.04 4.63
C ASP A 132 -7.49 -8.82 5.87
N TYR A 133 -7.84 -8.11 6.93
CA TYR A 133 -8.42 -8.67 8.15
C TYR A 133 -9.94 -8.65 8.08
N TYR A 134 -10.55 -9.74 8.51
CA TYR A 134 -11.97 -9.92 8.64
C TYR A 134 -12.28 -10.45 10.05
N GLU A 135 -13.54 -10.40 10.47
CA GLU A 135 -13.93 -10.89 11.79
C GLU A 135 -13.61 -12.40 11.98
N LYS A 136 -13.76 -13.18 10.92
CA LYS A 136 -13.54 -14.64 10.95
C LYS A 136 -12.12 -15.08 10.64
N GLY A 137 -11.32 -14.23 10.00
CA GLY A 137 -9.99 -14.61 9.56
C GLY A 137 -9.24 -13.45 8.91
N ALA A 138 -8.09 -13.76 8.32
CA ALA A 138 -7.32 -12.79 7.55
C ALA A 138 -6.76 -13.43 6.28
N VAL A 139 -6.52 -12.62 5.25
CA VAL A 139 -5.97 -13.05 3.98
C VAL A 139 -4.82 -12.12 3.60
N ALA A 140 -3.65 -12.69 3.34
CA ALA A 140 -2.53 -11.99 2.73
C ALA A 140 -2.36 -12.43 1.27
N LYS A 141 -2.29 -11.48 0.35
CA LYS A 141 -2.16 -11.74 -1.08
C LYS A 141 -0.97 -10.98 -1.65
N TRP A 142 -0.12 -11.66 -2.40
CA TRP A 142 1.07 -11.08 -3.00
C TRP A 142 1.27 -11.56 -4.44
N THR A 143 1.45 -10.64 -5.38
CA THR A 143 1.72 -10.97 -6.78
C THR A 143 3.17 -10.70 -7.12
N PHE A 144 3.87 -11.73 -7.58
CA PHE A 144 5.31 -11.71 -7.84
C PHE A 144 5.66 -11.10 -9.21
N PRO A 145 6.89 -10.56 -9.33
CA PRO A 145 7.38 -10.04 -10.59
C PRO A 145 7.55 -11.14 -11.63
N ALA A 146 7.53 -10.76 -12.92
CA ALA A 146 7.72 -11.70 -14.03
C ALA A 146 9.18 -12.09 -14.26
N ASN A 147 10.12 -11.27 -13.78
CA ASN A 147 11.56 -11.53 -13.94
C ASN A 147 12.01 -12.60 -12.97
N CYS A 148 12.76 -13.60 -13.47
CA CYS A 148 13.21 -14.76 -12.70
C CYS A 148 14.06 -14.38 -11.48
N GLU A 149 15.02 -13.47 -11.64
CA GLU A 149 15.91 -13.02 -10.55
C GLU A 149 15.12 -12.30 -9.46
N SER A 150 14.24 -11.35 -9.85
CA SER A 150 13.38 -10.65 -8.90
C SER A 150 12.35 -11.57 -8.26
N TYR A 151 11.87 -12.58 -8.98
CA TYR A 151 10.97 -13.62 -8.47
C TYR A 151 11.64 -14.43 -7.36
N ASN A 152 12.89 -14.87 -7.55
CA ASN A 152 13.62 -15.65 -6.56
C ASN A 152 13.82 -14.86 -5.27
N ILE A 153 14.25 -13.59 -5.36
CA ILE A 153 14.36 -12.71 -4.19
C ILE A 153 13.02 -12.60 -3.47
N THR A 154 11.93 -12.37 -4.21
CA THR A 154 10.59 -12.24 -3.60
C THR A 154 10.14 -13.55 -2.96
N LYS A 155 10.51 -14.70 -3.53
CA LYS A 155 10.19 -16.03 -2.98
C LYS A 155 10.89 -16.28 -1.64
N GLU A 156 12.14 -15.87 -1.50
CA GLU A 156 12.91 -16.00 -0.25
C GLU A 156 12.26 -15.16 0.87
N LEU A 157 11.65 -14.03 0.53
CA LEU A 157 10.96 -13.18 1.48
C LEU A 157 9.63 -13.75 2.02
N LEU A 158 9.07 -14.81 1.43
CA LEU A 158 7.79 -15.39 1.87
C LEU A 158 7.82 -15.88 3.32
N ALA A 159 8.92 -16.55 3.72
CA ALA A 159 9.07 -17.04 5.09
C ALA A 159 9.17 -15.89 6.10
N GLN A 160 9.86 -14.80 5.73
CA GLN A 160 9.95 -13.58 6.53
C GLN A 160 8.59 -12.87 6.61
N ALA A 161 7.88 -12.78 5.48
CA ALA A 161 6.54 -12.22 5.43
C ALA A 161 5.57 -12.95 6.36
N LYS A 162 5.57 -14.29 6.34
CA LYS A 162 4.75 -15.11 7.26
C LYS A 162 5.06 -14.83 8.72
N ARG A 163 6.35 -14.81 9.10
CA ARG A 163 6.75 -14.51 10.48
C ARG A 163 6.26 -13.14 10.92
N GLU A 164 6.51 -12.13 10.12
CA GLU A 164 6.11 -10.75 10.44
C GLU A 164 4.58 -10.60 10.52
N LEU A 165 3.81 -11.23 9.62
CA LEU A 165 2.35 -11.25 9.68
C LEU A 165 1.83 -11.83 10.99
N ASN A 166 2.46 -12.90 11.49
CA ASN A 166 2.11 -13.52 12.77
C ASN A 166 2.51 -12.63 13.97
N HIS A 167 3.55 -11.80 13.82
CA HIS A 167 3.95 -10.82 14.85
C HIS A 167 3.07 -9.58 14.88
N LEU A 168 2.59 -9.13 13.71
CA LEU A 168 1.74 -7.94 13.62
C LEU A 168 0.42 -8.11 14.38
N ASP A 169 -0.09 -9.33 14.43
CA ASP A 169 -1.32 -9.63 15.17
C ASP A 169 -1.35 -11.06 15.70
N ASN A 170 -1.19 -11.17 16.99
CA ASN A 170 -1.20 -12.44 17.71
C ASN A 170 -2.57 -13.16 17.69
N HIS A 171 -3.65 -12.48 17.29
CA HIS A 171 -4.98 -13.09 17.20
C HIS A 171 -5.16 -13.97 15.97
N TYR A 172 -4.31 -13.82 14.94
CA TYR A 172 -4.35 -14.59 13.71
C TYR A 172 -3.08 -15.43 13.56
N SER A 173 -3.22 -16.61 12.97
CA SER A 173 -2.11 -17.49 12.65
C SER A 173 -2.12 -17.72 11.14
N PHE A 174 -1.22 -17.06 10.43
CA PHE A 174 -1.09 -17.19 8.99
C PHE A 174 -0.45 -18.53 8.61
N ASN A 175 -1.09 -19.21 7.67
CA ASN A 175 -0.57 -20.44 7.06
C ASN A 175 0.58 -20.11 6.08
N ASP A 176 1.19 -21.15 5.50
CA ASP A 176 2.16 -20.96 4.43
C ASP A 176 1.49 -20.34 3.19
N PHE A 177 2.28 -19.59 2.45
CA PHE A 177 1.81 -19.02 1.20
C PHE A 177 1.64 -20.09 0.14
N ILE A 178 0.42 -20.23 -0.37
CA ILE A 178 0.07 -21.16 -1.43
C ILE A 178 0.06 -20.39 -2.76
N ARG A 179 0.67 -20.98 -3.78
CA ARG A 179 0.70 -20.43 -5.13
C ARG A 179 -0.64 -20.69 -5.82
N LEU A 180 -1.24 -19.66 -6.40
CA LEU A 180 -2.46 -19.79 -7.20
C LEU A 180 -2.15 -20.30 -8.62
N GLU A 181 -3.19 -20.76 -9.32
CA GLU A 181 -3.14 -21.29 -10.70
C GLU A 181 -2.54 -20.31 -11.71
N ASN A 182 -2.71 -18.99 -11.50
CA ASN A 182 -2.08 -17.97 -12.35
C ASN A 182 -0.55 -17.94 -12.28
N GLY A 183 0.04 -18.77 -11.45
CA GLY A 183 1.47 -19.02 -11.34
C GLY A 183 2.31 -17.90 -10.71
N ARG A 184 1.73 -16.74 -10.41
CA ARG A 184 2.46 -15.59 -9.84
C ARG A 184 1.86 -15.03 -8.56
N THR A 185 0.64 -15.36 -8.25
CA THR A 185 -0.02 -14.87 -7.04
C THR A 185 0.10 -15.90 -5.95
N PHE A 186 0.55 -15.47 -4.79
CA PHE A 186 0.62 -16.24 -3.57
C PHE A 186 -0.42 -15.73 -2.58
N ILE A 187 -1.11 -16.66 -1.91
CA ILE A 187 -2.10 -16.33 -0.89
C ILE A 187 -1.76 -17.11 0.39
N SER A 188 -1.84 -16.40 1.50
CA SER A 188 -1.81 -16.99 2.84
C SER A 188 -3.11 -16.62 3.55
N THR A 189 -3.76 -17.60 4.15
CA THR A 189 -4.96 -17.42 4.95
C THR A 189 -4.65 -17.62 6.43
N ALA A 190 -5.36 -16.91 7.28
CA ALA A 190 -5.27 -17.06 8.72
C ALA A 190 -6.66 -17.22 9.33
N ALA A 191 -6.81 -18.16 10.24
CA ALA A 191 -7.98 -18.29 11.08
C ALA A 191 -7.81 -17.45 12.37
N SER A 192 -8.91 -16.86 12.87
CA SER A 192 -8.90 -16.22 14.19
C SER A 192 -8.72 -17.26 15.28
N LYS A 193 -7.81 -17.04 16.22
CA LYS A 193 -7.59 -17.94 17.37
C LYS A 193 -8.82 -18.06 18.27
N LYS A 194 -9.72 -17.09 18.24
CA LYS A 194 -10.98 -17.15 18.98
C LYS A 194 -11.94 -18.23 18.46
N ASN A 195 -11.80 -18.65 17.18
CA ASN A 195 -12.70 -19.59 16.51
C ASN A 195 -12.08 -20.97 16.26
N LYS A 196 -11.07 -21.38 17.04
CA LYS A 196 -10.47 -22.73 16.90
C LYS A 196 -11.42 -23.91 17.15
N GLY A 197 -12.71 -23.66 17.46
CA GLY A 197 -13.75 -24.69 17.60
C GLY A 197 -14.65 -24.90 16.38
N ALA A 198 -14.55 -24.07 15.35
CA ALA A 198 -15.38 -24.18 14.14
C ALA A 198 -14.50 -24.52 12.94
N VAL A 199 -14.44 -25.79 12.58
CA VAL A 199 -13.87 -26.25 11.31
C VAL A 199 -14.82 -25.78 10.21
N TYR A 200 -14.42 -24.78 9.43
CA TYR A 200 -15.12 -24.38 8.21
C TYR A 200 -14.48 -25.07 7.03
N CYS A 201 -15.17 -26.06 6.48
CA CYS A 201 -14.92 -26.56 5.13
C CYS A 201 -15.38 -25.47 4.13
N TYR A 202 -14.51 -25.07 3.22
CA TYR A 202 -14.82 -24.34 2.00
C TYR A 202 -14.74 -25.27 0.81
#